data_5d1748e75babf475ad55f20f6fe5adfb
#
_entry.id   5d1748e75babf475ad55f20f6fe5adfb
#
_cell.length_a   1.000
_cell.length_b   1.000
_cell.length_c   1.000
_cell.angle_alpha   90.00
_cell.angle_beta   90.00
_cell.angle_gamma   90.00
#
_symmetry.space_group_name_H-M   'P 1'
#
loop_
_entity.id
_entity.type
_entity.pdbx_description
1 polymer ?
#
loop_
_entity_poly.entity_id
_entity_poly.type
_entity_poly.pdbx_seq_one_letter_code
_entity_poly.pdbx_strand_id
1 'polypeptide(L)'
;FEELSLSYNGGKDCLCLLVLLLACLPTLTTASKTSAPPPPDGSVPRIQAMYIAPPDPFPEMGEFVAQSTEEYHLDLKQYTMAMRPALDAYLAETPAVKAIFMGTRRTDPYSEHLEHFSPTDAGWPQFMRVNPMIDWHYVDIWIFLRQLGVPYCNLYNLGYTSLGGTSNTKPNPKLAMDAECTKFRPAYDLTRDEDERLGRGR
;
A
#
# COMPACT_ATOMS: atom_id res chain seq x y z
N PHE A 1 -14.93 -2.46 12.65
CA PHE A 1 -14.19 -2.23 11.40
C PHE A 1 -14.47 -0.87 10.77
N GLU A 2 -15.62 -0.26 11.01
CA GLU A 2 -16.01 1.04 10.44
C GLU A 2 -15.06 2.19 10.79
N GLU A 3 -14.32 2.08 11.89
CA GLU A 3 -13.34 3.09 12.32
C GLU A 3 -11.95 2.93 11.67
N LEU A 4 -11.74 1.85 10.91
CA LEU A 4 -10.45 1.50 10.32
C LEU A 4 -10.52 1.56 8.79
N SER A 5 -9.44 1.99 8.18
CA SER A 5 -9.25 2.01 6.73
C SER A 5 -7.83 1.61 6.34
N LEU A 6 -7.63 1.31 5.07
CA LEU A 6 -6.33 0.98 4.49
C LEU A 6 -5.97 1.99 3.39
N SER A 7 -4.79 2.56 3.42
CA SER A 7 -4.21 3.25 2.26
C SER A 7 -3.65 2.20 1.30
N TYR A 8 -4.34 1.98 0.17
CA TYR A 8 -4.00 0.91 -0.77
C TYR A 8 -3.80 1.46 -2.19
N ASN A 9 -2.62 1.25 -2.74
CA ASN A 9 -2.24 1.72 -4.08
C ASN A 9 -1.71 0.59 -4.99
N GLY A 10 -1.88 -0.68 -4.60
CA GLY A 10 -1.34 -1.84 -5.32
C GLY A 10 0.18 -2.02 -5.22
N GLY A 11 0.89 -1.11 -4.58
CA GLY A 11 2.32 -1.22 -4.33
C GLY A 11 2.66 -2.38 -3.39
N LYS A 12 3.88 -2.91 -3.51
CA LYS A 12 4.34 -4.09 -2.75
C LYS A 12 4.16 -3.96 -1.23
N ASP A 13 4.39 -2.77 -0.68
CA ASP A 13 4.29 -2.50 0.76
C ASP A 13 2.83 -2.53 1.22
N CYS A 14 1.94 -1.83 0.51
CA CYS A 14 0.51 -1.84 0.82
C CYS A 14 -0.13 -3.21 0.59
N LEU A 15 0.35 -3.98 -0.39
CA LEU A 15 -0.10 -5.36 -0.64
C LEU A 15 0.32 -6.28 0.51
N CYS A 16 1.57 -6.18 0.97
CA CYS A 16 2.05 -6.93 2.13
C CYS A 16 1.20 -6.61 3.37
N LEU A 17 0.95 -5.33 3.63
CA LEU A 17 0.10 -4.87 4.72
C LEU A 17 -1.32 -5.41 4.63
N LEU A 18 -1.92 -5.40 3.44
CA LEU A 18 -3.26 -5.95 3.20
C LEU A 18 -3.32 -7.44 3.58
N VAL A 19 -2.36 -8.25 3.14
CA VAL A 19 -2.29 -9.68 3.47
C VAL A 19 -2.14 -9.90 4.98
N LEU A 20 -1.32 -9.09 5.67
CA LEU A 20 -1.19 -9.13 7.13
C LEU A 20 -2.51 -8.80 7.83
N LEU A 21 -3.22 -7.76 7.39
CA LEU A 21 -4.52 -7.40 7.93
C LEU A 21 -5.53 -8.53 7.76
N LEU A 22 -5.63 -9.10 6.56
CA LEU A 22 -6.52 -10.23 6.28
C LEU A 22 -6.23 -11.44 7.16
N ALA A 23 -4.95 -11.73 7.42
CA ALA A 23 -4.55 -12.83 8.30
C ALA A 23 -4.95 -12.58 9.77
N CYS A 24 -5.05 -11.32 10.20
CA CYS A 24 -5.44 -10.96 11.56
C CYS A 24 -6.98 -10.96 11.78
N LEU A 25 -7.79 -10.79 10.72
CA LEU A 25 -9.25 -10.66 10.84
C LEU A 25 -9.93 -11.84 11.53
N PRO A 26 -9.62 -13.11 11.21
CA PRO A 26 -10.25 -14.25 11.86
C PRO A 26 -10.00 -14.31 13.37
N THR A 27 -8.81 -13.90 13.81
CA THR A 27 -8.44 -13.89 15.24
C THR A 27 -9.18 -12.80 16.01
N LEU A 28 -9.42 -11.66 15.40
CA LEU A 28 -10.16 -10.56 16.00
C LEU A 28 -11.65 -10.89 16.15
N THR A 29 -12.25 -11.56 15.17
CA THR A 29 -13.67 -11.98 15.24
C THR A 29 -13.90 -13.06 16.28
N THR A 30 -12.93 -13.95 16.51
CA THR A 30 -13.02 -15.00 17.55
C THR A 30 -12.73 -14.48 18.97
N ALA A 31 -11.89 -13.46 19.11
CA ALA A 31 -11.54 -12.85 20.40
C ALA A 31 -12.60 -11.84 20.90
N SER A 32 -13.35 -11.24 20.01
CA SER A 32 -14.41 -10.29 20.37
C SER A 32 -15.71 -11.04 20.66
N LYS A 33 -16.08 -11.13 21.93
CA LYS A 33 -17.42 -11.62 22.37
C LYS A 33 -18.56 -10.68 21.94
N THR A 34 -18.25 -9.57 21.31
CA THR A 34 -19.17 -8.62 20.68
C THR A 34 -19.01 -8.73 19.16
N SER A 35 -19.28 -9.91 18.62
CA SER A 35 -19.45 -10.00 17.17
C SER A 35 -20.73 -9.26 16.80
N ALA A 36 -20.62 -8.19 16.03
CA ALA A 36 -21.76 -7.73 15.27
C ALA A 36 -22.33 -8.95 14.51
N PRO A 37 -23.64 -9.14 14.49
CA PRO A 37 -24.21 -10.24 13.73
C PRO A 37 -23.73 -10.15 12.27
N PRO A 38 -23.47 -11.28 11.61
CA PRO A 38 -23.10 -11.26 10.20
C PRO A 38 -24.16 -10.48 9.43
N PRO A 39 -23.76 -9.77 8.35
CA PRO A 39 -24.71 -9.03 7.53
C PRO A 39 -25.91 -9.93 7.17
N PRO A 40 -27.15 -9.44 7.27
CA PRO A 40 -28.35 -10.25 7.07
C PRO A 40 -28.43 -10.83 5.65
N ASP A 41 -27.66 -10.29 4.71
CA ASP A 41 -27.59 -10.74 3.32
C ASP A 41 -26.43 -11.75 3.06
N GLY A 42 -25.70 -12.17 4.10
CA GLY A 42 -24.57 -13.11 3.97
C GLY A 42 -23.35 -12.51 3.25
N SER A 43 -23.29 -11.20 3.05
CA SER A 43 -22.15 -10.53 2.39
C SER A 43 -20.89 -10.67 3.25
N VAL A 44 -19.72 -10.79 2.57
CA VAL A 44 -18.42 -10.77 3.23
C VAL A 44 -18.12 -9.32 3.62
N PRO A 45 -17.73 -9.06 4.89
CA PRO A 45 -17.31 -7.72 5.29
C PRO A 45 -16.18 -7.21 4.39
N ARG A 46 -16.34 -6.03 3.80
CA ARG A 46 -15.33 -5.39 2.97
C ARG A 46 -14.42 -4.52 3.83
N ILE A 47 -13.12 -4.53 3.52
CA ILE A 47 -12.16 -3.61 4.15
C ILE A 47 -12.26 -2.29 3.44
N GLN A 48 -12.60 -1.22 4.19
CA GLN A 48 -12.56 0.14 3.66
C GLN A 48 -11.13 0.49 3.27
N ALA A 49 -10.96 1.02 2.07
CA ALA A 49 -9.65 1.41 1.56
C ALA A 49 -9.74 2.70 0.73
N MET A 50 -8.63 3.43 0.67
CA MET A 50 -8.49 4.59 -0.20
C MET A 50 -7.25 4.47 -1.08
N TYR A 51 -7.37 4.96 -2.32
CA TYR A 51 -6.28 5.08 -3.28
C TYR A 51 -6.21 6.50 -3.82
N ILE A 52 -5.07 7.16 -3.66
CA ILE A 52 -4.77 8.44 -4.30
C ILE A 52 -3.89 8.13 -5.51
N ALA A 53 -4.51 8.09 -6.69
CA ALA A 53 -3.83 7.78 -7.93
C ALA A 53 -2.95 8.95 -8.39
N PRO A 54 -1.73 8.70 -8.91
CA PRO A 54 -0.94 9.73 -9.57
C PRO A 54 -1.68 10.23 -10.83
N PRO A 55 -1.36 11.43 -11.33
CA PRO A 55 -2.02 11.99 -12.51
C PRO A 55 -1.77 11.18 -13.80
N ASP A 56 -0.69 10.42 -13.84
CA ASP A 56 -0.22 9.62 -14.98
C ASP A 56 0.11 8.17 -14.52
N PRO A 57 -0.89 7.39 -14.10
CA PRO A 57 -0.66 6.05 -13.56
C PRO A 57 -0.19 5.08 -14.65
N PHE A 58 0.58 4.07 -14.25
CA PHE A 58 0.86 2.93 -15.12
C PHE A 58 -0.42 2.12 -15.34
N PRO A 59 -0.77 1.76 -16.59
CA PRO A 59 -1.94 0.91 -16.86
C PRO A 59 -1.90 -0.42 -16.10
N GLU A 60 -0.72 -1.06 -16.06
CA GLU A 60 -0.50 -2.32 -15.35
C GLU A 60 -0.77 -2.23 -13.84
N MET A 61 -0.50 -1.05 -13.25
CA MET A 61 -0.84 -0.81 -11.84
C MET A 61 -2.34 -0.64 -11.65
N GLY A 62 -3.00 0.07 -12.56
CA GLY A 62 -4.46 0.21 -12.56
C GLY A 62 -5.18 -1.13 -12.66
N GLU A 63 -4.74 -1.99 -13.58
CA GLU A 63 -5.26 -3.34 -13.76
C GLU A 63 -5.03 -4.19 -12.49
N PHE A 64 -3.84 -4.14 -11.92
CA PHE A 64 -3.52 -4.87 -10.70
C PHE A 64 -4.34 -4.40 -9.49
N VAL A 65 -4.53 -3.08 -9.32
CA VAL A 65 -5.39 -2.53 -8.26
C VAL A 65 -6.82 -3.00 -8.43
N ALA A 66 -7.38 -2.98 -9.64
CA ALA A 66 -8.74 -3.45 -9.90
C ALA A 66 -8.89 -4.93 -9.57
N GLN A 67 -7.98 -5.78 -10.05
CA GLN A 67 -7.98 -7.22 -9.78
C GLN A 67 -7.87 -7.53 -8.28
N SER A 68 -6.91 -6.93 -7.60
CA SER A 68 -6.68 -7.17 -6.17
C SER A 68 -7.81 -6.60 -5.29
N THR A 69 -8.46 -5.51 -5.71
CA THR A 69 -9.65 -4.96 -5.04
C THR A 69 -10.80 -5.97 -5.04
N GLU A 70 -11.02 -6.64 -6.15
CA GLU A 70 -12.04 -7.69 -6.27
C GLU A 70 -11.65 -8.95 -5.49
N GLU A 71 -10.41 -9.44 -5.66
CA GLU A 71 -9.90 -10.65 -5.04
C GLU A 71 -9.92 -10.57 -3.50
N TYR A 72 -9.53 -9.42 -2.93
CA TYR A 72 -9.45 -9.22 -1.48
C TYR A 72 -10.67 -8.52 -0.89
N HIS A 73 -11.75 -8.35 -1.66
CA HIS A 73 -13.01 -7.74 -1.22
C HIS A 73 -12.81 -6.36 -0.58
N LEU A 74 -12.07 -5.46 -1.23
CA LEU A 74 -11.90 -4.09 -0.74
C LEU A 74 -13.11 -3.22 -1.14
N ASP A 75 -13.50 -2.31 -0.24
CA ASP A 75 -14.32 -1.13 -0.56
C ASP A 75 -13.38 0.03 -0.83
N LEU A 76 -12.83 0.06 -2.07
CA LEU A 76 -11.79 0.99 -2.48
C LEU A 76 -12.39 2.27 -3.07
N LYS A 77 -12.14 3.41 -2.42
CA LYS A 77 -12.43 4.73 -2.97
C LYS A 77 -11.17 5.32 -3.61
N GLN A 78 -11.29 5.72 -4.88
CA GLN A 78 -10.17 6.26 -5.65
C GLN A 78 -10.30 7.77 -5.86
N TYR A 79 -9.19 8.48 -5.68
CA TYR A 79 -9.07 9.93 -5.86
C TYR A 79 -7.92 10.25 -6.81
N THR A 80 -8.12 11.26 -7.68
CA THR A 80 -7.13 11.73 -8.67
C THR A 80 -6.67 13.17 -8.39
N MET A 81 -6.92 13.64 -7.18
CA MET A 81 -6.55 14.98 -6.70
C MET A 81 -5.32 14.93 -5.78
N ALA A 82 -4.81 16.09 -5.37
CA ALA A 82 -3.69 16.17 -4.42
C ALA A 82 -4.04 15.50 -3.08
N MET A 83 -3.02 15.00 -2.37
CA MET A 83 -3.18 14.17 -1.17
C MET A 83 -4.09 14.78 -0.10
N ARG A 84 -3.88 16.07 0.23
CA ARG A 84 -4.66 16.71 1.30
C ARG A 84 -6.16 16.80 0.97
N PRO A 85 -6.60 17.37 -0.18
CA PRO A 85 -8.03 17.36 -0.52
C PRO A 85 -8.60 15.96 -0.72
N ALA A 86 -7.81 14.97 -1.14
CA ALA A 86 -8.25 13.58 -1.23
C ALA A 86 -8.57 13.00 0.15
N LEU A 87 -7.71 13.27 1.14
CA LEU A 87 -7.94 12.86 2.53
C LEU A 87 -9.14 13.58 3.15
N ASP A 88 -9.31 14.89 2.90
CA ASP A 88 -10.48 15.65 3.35
C ASP A 88 -11.78 15.04 2.78
N ALA A 89 -11.81 14.77 1.48
CA ALA A 89 -12.97 14.15 0.82
C ALA A 89 -13.25 12.75 1.37
N TYR A 90 -12.22 11.93 1.49
CA TYR A 90 -12.36 10.57 2.01
C TYR A 90 -12.95 10.54 3.43
N LEU A 91 -12.42 11.34 4.35
CA LEU A 91 -12.90 11.38 5.73
C LEU A 91 -14.31 12.01 5.84
N ALA A 92 -14.66 12.95 4.96
CA ALA A 92 -16.02 13.46 4.88
C ALA A 92 -17.03 12.39 4.43
N GLU A 93 -16.64 11.51 3.50
CA GLU A 93 -17.45 10.40 3.02
C GLU A 93 -17.48 9.20 3.99
N THR A 94 -16.47 9.08 4.85
CA THR A 94 -16.31 7.99 5.82
C THR A 94 -16.08 8.51 7.23
N PRO A 95 -17.08 9.23 7.83
CA PRO A 95 -16.88 9.95 9.09
C PRO A 95 -16.61 9.05 10.30
N ALA A 96 -16.86 7.75 10.19
CA ALA A 96 -16.55 6.79 11.22
C ALA A 96 -15.04 6.46 11.30
N VAL A 97 -14.29 6.66 10.19
CA VAL A 97 -12.85 6.33 10.13
C VAL A 97 -12.04 7.23 11.06
N LYS A 98 -11.31 6.59 11.97
CA LYS A 98 -10.41 7.24 12.94
C LYS A 98 -8.95 6.88 12.71
N ALA A 99 -8.69 5.74 12.06
CA ALA A 99 -7.34 5.27 11.81
C ALA A 99 -7.20 4.68 10.40
N ILE A 100 -6.06 4.98 9.76
CA ILE A 100 -5.73 4.49 8.42
C ILE A 100 -4.41 3.72 8.52
N PHE A 101 -4.44 2.47 8.10
CA PHE A 101 -3.26 1.64 7.96
C PHE A 101 -2.43 2.08 6.75
N MET A 102 -1.13 2.29 6.95
CA MET A 102 -0.19 2.79 5.98
C MET A 102 0.93 1.77 5.74
N GLY A 103 1.21 1.46 4.48
CA GLY A 103 2.37 0.63 4.11
C GLY A 103 3.71 1.38 4.18
N THR A 104 3.84 2.30 5.12
CA THR A 104 5.01 3.16 5.29
C THR A 104 6.11 2.42 6.04
N ARG A 105 7.34 2.59 5.57
CA ARG A 105 8.56 2.09 6.23
C ARG A 105 9.44 3.27 6.66
N ARG A 106 10.29 3.06 7.65
CA ARG A 106 11.18 4.09 8.20
C ARG A 106 12.14 4.66 7.14
N THR A 107 12.47 3.84 6.13
CA THR A 107 13.32 4.19 5.00
C THR A 107 12.61 5.02 3.92
N ASP A 108 11.29 5.21 4.01
CA ASP A 108 10.54 6.07 3.10
C ASP A 108 10.81 7.56 3.40
N PRO A 109 10.71 8.45 2.40
CA PRO A 109 10.88 9.88 2.62
C PRO A 109 9.96 10.43 3.72
N TYR A 110 10.54 11.24 4.61
CA TYR A 110 9.84 11.88 5.75
C TYR A 110 9.27 10.92 6.80
N SER A 111 9.77 9.68 6.85
CA SER A 111 9.25 8.64 7.75
C SER A 111 10.21 8.22 8.86
N GLU A 112 11.41 8.78 8.91
CA GLU A 112 12.47 8.42 9.87
C GLU A 112 12.06 8.57 11.33
N HIS A 113 11.13 9.49 11.65
CA HIS A 113 10.64 9.77 13.00
C HIS A 113 9.22 9.26 13.27
N LEU A 114 8.62 8.56 12.29
CA LEU A 114 7.30 7.97 12.51
C LEU A 114 7.38 6.78 13.44
N GLU A 115 6.32 6.61 14.22
CA GLU A 115 6.11 5.46 15.09
C GLU A 115 5.01 4.55 14.52
N HIS A 116 4.79 3.39 15.15
CA HIS A 116 3.71 2.48 14.76
C HIS A 116 2.33 3.17 14.80
N PHE A 117 2.15 4.11 15.70
CA PHE A 117 0.95 4.95 15.80
C PHE A 117 1.38 6.41 15.83
N SER A 118 1.09 7.13 14.76
CA SER A 118 1.43 8.54 14.61
C SER A 118 0.20 9.34 14.18
N PRO A 119 -0.26 10.32 14.96
CA PRO A 119 -1.30 11.21 14.48
C PRO A 119 -0.81 11.98 13.24
N THR A 120 -1.74 12.44 12.42
CA THR A 120 -1.40 13.34 11.32
C THR A 120 -0.88 14.67 11.82
N ASP A 121 -0.05 15.33 11.01
CA ASP A 121 0.56 16.61 11.37
C ASP A 121 -0.48 17.73 11.47
N ALA A 122 -0.15 18.80 12.19
CA ALA A 122 -1.01 19.96 12.32
C ALA A 122 -1.36 20.55 10.94
N GLY A 123 -2.64 20.86 10.74
CA GLY A 123 -3.15 21.40 9.48
C GLY A 123 -3.50 20.34 8.43
N TRP A 124 -3.27 19.05 8.69
CA TRP A 124 -3.77 17.96 7.88
C TRP A 124 -5.12 17.43 8.40
N PRO A 125 -5.91 16.74 7.56
CA PRO A 125 -7.08 16.00 8.03
C PRO A 125 -6.69 15.05 9.17
N GLN A 126 -7.46 15.03 10.25
CA GLN A 126 -7.04 14.39 11.50
C GLN A 126 -7.47 12.92 11.55
N PHE A 127 -6.51 12.02 11.59
CA PHE A 127 -6.67 10.59 11.85
C PHE A 127 -5.39 10.01 12.44
N MET A 128 -5.45 8.79 12.95
CA MET A 128 -4.28 8.04 13.40
C MET A 128 -3.67 7.28 12.21
N ARG A 129 -2.43 7.58 11.85
CA ARG A 129 -1.62 6.74 10.94
C ARG A 129 -1.17 5.50 11.71
N VAL A 130 -1.50 4.32 11.19
CA VAL A 130 -1.07 3.05 11.77
C VAL A 130 -0.06 2.41 10.82
N ASN A 131 1.20 2.31 11.25
CA ASN A 131 2.35 1.90 10.45
C ASN A 131 2.92 0.55 10.96
N PRO A 132 2.25 -0.59 10.74
CA PRO A 132 2.69 -1.87 11.32
C PRO A 132 4.05 -2.34 10.81
N MET A 133 4.42 -1.89 9.60
CA MET A 133 5.63 -2.30 8.91
C MET A 133 6.73 -1.24 8.96
N ILE A 134 6.65 -0.29 9.91
CA ILE A 134 7.55 0.87 9.96
C ILE A 134 9.03 0.45 10.01
N ASP A 135 9.35 -0.64 10.68
CA ASP A 135 10.71 -1.16 10.86
C ASP A 135 11.05 -2.32 9.90
N TRP A 136 10.21 -2.58 8.89
CA TRP A 136 10.51 -3.58 7.87
C TRP A 136 11.47 -3.03 6.81
N HIS A 137 12.37 -3.88 6.35
CA HIS A 137 13.28 -3.59 5.25
C HIS A 137 12.70 -4.01 3.89
N TYR A 138 13.26 -3.47 2.83
CA TYR A 138 12.88 -3.82 1.45
C TYR A 138 12.90 -5.33 1.19
N VAL A 139 13.91 -6.00 1.72
CA VAL A 139 14.07 -7.46 1.57
C VAL A 139 12.99 -8.23 2.30
N ASP A 140 12.52 -7.74 3.45
CA ASP A 140 11.46 -8.40 4.24
C ASP A 140 10.14 -8.43 3.48
N ILE A 141 9.79 -7.32 2.81
CA ILE A 141 8.61 -7.22 1.94
C ILE A 141 8.66 -8.31 0.84
N TRP A 142 9.80 -8.43 0.16
CA TRP A 142 9.94 -9.40 -0.93
C TRP A 142 9.99 -10.84 -0.45
N ILE A 143 10.66 -11.11 0.69
CA ILE A 143 10.65 -12.43 1.31
C ILE A 143 9.21 -12.83 1.63
N PHE A 144 8.44 -11.95 2.29
CA PHE A 144 7.04 -12.20 2.65
C PHE A 144 6.18 -12.52 1.42
N LEU A 145 6.15 -11.61 0.43
CA LEU A 145 5.31 -11.79 -0.75
C LEU A 145 5.65 -13.06 -1.54
N ARG A 146 6.94 -13.34 -1.71
CA ARG A 146 7.40 -14.49 -2.49
C ARG A 146 7.22 -15.82 -1.75
N GLN A 147 7.48 -15.87 -0.46
CA GLN A 147 7.29 -17.11 0.32
C GLN A 147 5.83 -17.51 0.40
N LEU A 148 4.92 -16.55 0.46
CA LEU A 148 3.48 -16.81 0.47
C LEU A 148 2.87 -16.95 -0.93
N GLY A 149 3.65 -16.73 -2.00
CA GLY A 149 3.16 -16.79 -3.37
C GLY A 149 2.12 -15.72 -3.69
N VAL A 150 2.16 -14.57 -3.00
CA VAL A 150 1.22 -13.47 -3.21
C VAL A 150 1.45 -12.84 -4.59
N PRO A 151 0.43 -12.80 -5.48
CA PRO A 151 0.55 -12.10 -6.77
C PRO A 151 0.83 -10.61 -6.56
N TYR A 152 1.71 -10.03 -7.38
CA TYR A 152 2.06 -8.61 -7.36
C TYR A 152 2.15 -8.05 -8.77
N CYS A 153 2.10 -6.71 -8.90
CA CYS A 153 2.14 -6.03 -10.19
C CYS A 153 3.40 -6.41 -11.00
N ASN A 154 3.21 -6.75 -12.28
CA ASN A 154 4.29 -7.23 -13.15
C ASN A 154 5.42 -6.20 -13.40
N LEU A 155 5.18 -4.91 -13.17
CA LEU A 155 6.22 -3.89 -13.25
C LEU A 155 7.45 -4.22 -12.38
N TYR A 156 7.24 -4.87 -11.24
CA TYR A 156 8.33 -5.31 -10.38
C TYR A 156 9.25 -6.37 -11.03
N ASN A 157 8.69 -7.22 -11.91
CA ASN A 157 9.51 -8.17 -12.68
C ASN A 157 10.33 -7.49 -13.77
N LEU A 158 9.97 -6.26 -14.15
CA LEU A 158 10.67 -5.43 -15.13
C LEU A 158 11.70 -4.47 -14.51
N GLY A 159 12.04 -4.66 -13.23
CA GLY A 159 13.07 -3.90 -12.53
C GLY A 159 12.60 -2.59 -11.90
N TYR A 160 11.31 -2.30 -11.89
CA TYR A 160 10.77 -1.18 -11.12
C TYR A 160 10.76 -1.55 -9.63
N THR A 161 11.35 -0.75 -8.77
CA THR A 161 11.50 -1.02 -7.33
C THR A 161 10.61 -0.15 -6.47
N SER A 162 10.27 1.05 -6.96
CA SER A 162 9.35 2.00 -6.32
C SER A 162 8.47 2.61 -7.40
N LEU A 163 7.17 2.56 -7.26
CA LEU A 163 6.20 2.97 -8.29
C LEU A 163 5.55 4.31 -7.94
N GLY A 164 5.36 5.14 -8.94
CA GLY A 164 4.62 6.39 -8.95
C GLY A 164 3.92 6.58 -10.27
N GLY A 165 3.97 7.78 -10.86
CA GLY A 165 3.51 8.02 -12.22
C GLY A 165 4.53 7.63 -13.28
N THR A 166 4.07 7.46 -14.52
CA THR A 166 4.92 7.11 -15.68
C THR A 166 5.96 8.17 -15.98
N SER A 167 5.63 9.45 -15.74
CA SER A 167 6.53 10.59 -15.99
C SER A 167 7.74 10.66 -15.06
N ASN A 168 7.64 10.07 -13.85
CA ASN A 168 8.66 10.18 -12.83
C ASN A 168 9.20 8.84 -12.32
N THR A 169 8.92 7.74 -13.01
CA THR A 169 9.32 6.40 -12.57
C THR A 169 9.94 5.62 -13.75
N LYS A 170 11.13 5.09 -13.51
CA LYS A 170 11.89 4.23 -14.44
C LYS A 170 12.35 2.97 -13.72
N PRO A 171 12.72 1.91 -14.45
CA PRO A 171 13.41 0.76 -13.85
C PRO A 171 14.65 1.19 -13.07
N ASN A 172 14.96 0.47 -12.01
CA ASN A 172 16.06 0.81 -11.12
C ASN A 172 17.43 0.54 -11.79
N PRO A 173 18.33 1.53 -11.93
CA PRO A 173 19.60 1.36 -12.60
C PRO A 173 20.52 0.32 -11.92
N LYS A 174 20.34 0.03 -10.63
CA LYS A 174 21.08 -1.03 -9.93
C LYS A 174 20.70 -2.44 -10.38
N LEU A 175 19.57 -2.58 -11.03
CA LEU A 175 19.09 -3.85 -11.57
C LEU A 175 19.39 -4.01 -13.07
N ALA A 176 20.02 -3.02 -13.71
CA ALA A 176 20.40 -3.09 -15.13
C ALA A 176 21.34 -4.29 -15.38
N MET A 177 21.07 -5.03 -16.44
CA MET A 177 21.83 -6.21 -16.88
C MET A 177 22.81 -5.89 -18.02
N ASP A 178 22.62 -4.75 -18.67
CA ASP A 178 23.44 -4.25 -19.75
C ASP A 178 23.80 -2.78 -19.59
N ALA A 179 24.83 -2.31 -20.27
CA ALA A 179 25.29 -0.92 -20.18
C ALA A 179 24.27 0.07 -20.77
N GLU A 180 23.43 -0.36 -21.68
CA GLU A 180 22.39 0.41 -22.33
C GLU A 180 21.12 0.51 -21.49
N CYS A 181 21.05 -0.19 -20.35
CA CYS A 181 19.88 -0.25 -19.46
C CYS A 181 18.59 -0.65 -20.20
N THR A 182 18.68 -1.66 -21.08
CA THR A 182 17.54 -2.17 -21.83
C THR A 182 16.89 -3.38 -21.17
N LYS A 183 17.64 -4.10 -20.33
CA LYS A 183 17.16 -5.28 -19.58
C LYS A 183 17.45 -5.10 -18.10
N PHE A 184 16.53 -5.53 -17.29
CA PHE A 184 16.62 -5.39 -15.82
C PHE A 184 16.32 -6.71 -15.13
N ARG A 185 17.02 -6.94 -14.02
CA ARG A 185 16.66 -7.99 -13.06
C ARG A 185 15.39 -7.58 -12.33
N PRO A 186 14.60 -8.54 -11.82
CA PRO A 186 13.39 -8.21 -11.07
C PRO A 186 13.71 -7.48 -9.77
N ALA A 187 12.72 -6.72 -9.28
CA ALA A 187 12.83 -5.86 -8.10
C ALA A 187 13.33 -6.60 -6.84
N TYR A 188 12.93 -7.84 -6.66
CA TYR A 188 13.33 -8.64 -5.49
C TYR A 188 14.80 -9.04 -5.45
N ASP A 189 15.58 -8.77 -6.51
CA ASP A 189 17.05 -8.93 -6.52
C ASP A 189 17.78 -7.74 -5.89
N LEU A 190 17.07 -6.64 -5.59
CA LEU A 190 17.64 -5.52 -4.84
C LEU A 190 17.66 -5.86 -3.35
N THR A 191 18.77 -5.54 -2.66
CA THR A 191 18.98 -5.94 -1.27
C THR A 191 19.17 -4.77 -0.30
N ARG A 192 19.24 -3.52 -0.80
CA ARG A 192 19.52 -2.35 0.01
C ARG A 192 18.37 -1.35 -0.06
N ASP A 193 17.88 -0.91 1.09
CA ASP A 193 16.78 0.05 1.19
C ASP A 193 17.10 1.38 0.50
N GLU A 194 18.32 1.89 0.67
CA GLU A 194 18.77 3.16 0.10
C GLU A 194 18.79 3.17 -1.45
N ASP A 195 18.88 2.01 -2.08
CA ASP A 195 18.88 1.88 -3.52
C ASP A 195 17.43 1.80 -4.11
N GLU A 196 16.41 1.58 -3.31
CA GLU A 196 15.04 1.32 -3.76
C GLU A 196 14.49 2.43 -4.66
N ARG A 197 14.76 3.68 -4.33
CA ARG A 197 14.16 4.82 -5.02
C ARG A 197 15.01 5.42 -6.13
N LEU A 198 16.10 4.76 -6.55
CA LEU A 198 16.98 5.26 -7.61
C LEU A 198 16.30 5.36 -8.99
N GLY A 199 15.21 4.63 -9.20
CA GLY A 199 14.36 4.76 -10.39
C GLY A 199 13.34 5.90 -10.31
N ARG A 200 13.26 6.66 -9.19
CA ARG A 200 12.29 7.76 -9.03
C ARG A 200 12.92 9.10 -9.45
N GLY A 201 12.24 9.81 -10.37
CA GLY A 201 12.53 11.21 -10.66
C GLY A 201 12.23 12.11 -9.46
N ARG A 202 12.96 13.21 -9.38
CA ARG A 202 12.73 14.27 -8.38
C ARG A 202 11.57 15.15 -8.79
#